data_94b9dbf9300f142e88681f7f19b652e2
#
_entry.id   94b9dbf9300f142e88681f7f19b652e2
#
_cell.length_a   1.000
_cell.length_b   1.000
_cell.length_c   1.000
_cell.angle_alpha   90.00
_cell.angle_beta   90.00
_cell.angle_gamma   90.00
#
_symmetry.space_group_name_H-M   'P 1'
#
loop_
_entity.id
_entity.type
_entity.pdbx_description
1 polymer ?
#
loop_
_entity_poly.entity_id
_entity_poly.type
_entity_poly.pdbx_seq_one_letter_code
_entity_poly.pdbx_strand_id
1 'polypeptide(L)'
;MHKLSPTLLIVGALLAFVAAGGASARPAVVKPVVISITVQKGRPVGGIKRPTVKKGQVVRFVIHTDAGKEIHLHGYDIEKVPRKGVPTVIQFTARIPGRFELELHRPDALLADLTVRP
;
A
#
# COMPACT_ATOMS: atom_id res chain seq x y z
N MET A 1 -21.17 70.35 -48.99
CA MET A 1 -21.73 69.50 -47.94
C MET A 1 -20.91 68.24 -47.90
N HIS A 2 -20.02 68.14 -46.97
CA HIS A 2 -19.23 66.91 -46.78
C HIS A 2 -19.89 66.12 -45.68
N LYS A 3 -20.38 64.92 -46.01
CA LYS A 3 -20.85 63.98 -44.98
C LYS A 3 -19.63 63.24 -44.46
N LEU A 4 -19.28 63.54 -43.25
CA LEU A 4 -18.29 62.73 -42.48
C LEU A 4 -19.00 61.48 -41.97
N SER A 5 -18.60 60.32 -42.51
CA SER A 5 -19.04 59.04 -41.96
C SER A 5 -18.24 58.75 -40.71
N PRO A 6 -18.88 58.38 -39.62
CA PRO A 6 -18.12 57.93 -38.45
C PRO A 6 -17.62 56.52 -38.68
N THR A 7 -16.33 56.37 -38.70
CA THR A 7 -15.67 55.07 -38.71
C THR A 7 -15.85 54.43 -37.32
N LEU A 8 -16.68 53.42 -37.28
CA LEU A 8 -16.90 52.62 -36.07
C LEU A 8 -15.69 51.74 -35.84
N LEU A 9 -14.83 52.11 -34.88
CA LEU A 9 -13.75 51.26 -34.42
C LEU A 9 -14.35 50.16 -33.51
N ILE A 10 -14.47 48.96 -34.06
CA ILE A 10 -14.79 47.77 -33.25
C ILE A 10 -13.50 47.31 -32.60
N VAL A 11 -13.33 47.67 -31.32
CA VAL A 11 -12.29 47.11 -30.47
C VAL A 11 -12.77 45.70 -30.10
N GLY A 12 -12.26 44.72 -30.81
CA GLY A 12 -12.46 43.33 -30.49
C GLY A 12 -11.67 43.01 -29.19
N ALA A 13 -12.37 42.90 -28.09
CA ALA A 13 -11.79 42.35 -26.86
C ALA A 13 -11.53 40.87 -27.09
N LEU A 14 -10.26 40.50 -27.32
CA LEU A 14 -9.81 39.14 -27.35
C LEU A 14 -9.80 38.62 -25.89
N LEU A 15 -10.88 37.96 -25.47
CA LEU A 15 -10.91 37.21 -24.22
C LEU A 15 -10.00 35.98 -24.41
N ALA A 16 -8.76 36.11 -23.90
CA ALA A 16 -7.89 34.97 -23.76
C ALA A 16 -8.47 34.05 -22.67
N PHE A 17 -9.15 33.00 -23.10
CA PHE A 17 -9.56 31.92 -22.22
C PHE A 17 -8.29 31.16 -21.81
N VAL A 18 -7.71 31.50 -20.66
CA VAL A 18 -6.68 30.68 -20.03
C VAL A 18 -7.40 29.45 -19.53
N ALA A 19 -7.38 28.38 -20.31
CA ALA A 19 -7.73 27.07 -19.83
C ALA A 19 -6.70 26.70 -18.75
N ALA A 20 -7.06 26.88 -17.48
CA ALA A 20 -6.35 26.29 -16.39
C ALA A 20 -6.48 24.77 -16.55
N GLY A 21 -5.52 24.16 -17.24
CA GLY A 21 -5.39 22.73 -17.32
C GLY A 21 -5.14 22.22 -15.91
N GLY A 22 -6.19 21.76 -15.23
CA GLY A 22 -6.05 21.05 -13.98
C GLY A 22 -5.18 19.83 -14.27
N ALA A 23 -3.92 19.83 -13.78
CA ALA A 23 -3.11 18.65 -13.78
C ALA A 23 -3.81 17.63 -12.89
N SER A 24 -4.46 16.62 -13.49
CA SER A 24 -4.93 15.43 -12.80
C SER A 24 -3.69 14.75 -12.19
N ALA A 25 -3.41 15.00 -10.91
CA ALA A 25 -2.41 14.24 -10.19
C ALA A 25 -2.86 12.79 -10.20
N ARG A 26 -2.19 11.93 -10.96
CA ARG A 26 -2.39 10.48 -10.85
C ARG A 26 -2.00 10.09 -9.43
N PRO A 27 -2.86 9.33 -8.69
CA PRO A 27 -2.46 8.83 -7.39
C PRO A 27 -1.15 8.07 -7.55
N ALA A 28 -0.16 8.39 -6.72
CA ALA A 28 1.10 7.68 -6.69
C ALA A 28 0.81 6.20 -6.44
N VAL A 29 1.33 5.31 -7.31
CA VAL A 29 1.26 3.87 -7.10
C VAL A 29 2.16 3.55 -5.91
N VAL A 30 1.56 3.21 -4.77
CA VAL A 30 2.30 2.80 -3.58
C VAL A 30 2.78 1.36 -3.81
N LYS A 31 4.10 1.20 -3.93
CA LYS A 31 4.71 -0.12 -4.06
C LYS A 31 4.84 -0.73 -2.67
N PRO A 32 4.19 -1.87 -2.38
CA PRO A 32 4.31 -2.51 -1.08
C PRO A 32 5.70 -3.09 -0.86
N VAL A 33 6.14 -3.11 0.41
CA VAL A 33 7.28 -3.91 0.86
C VAL A 33 6.79 -5.35 0.97
N VAL A 34 7.28 -6.23 0.11
CA VAL A 34 6.87 -7.63 0.05
C VAL A 34 7.81 -8.50 0.87
N ILE A 35 7.24 -9.27 1.79
CA ILE A 35 7.97 -10.23 2.62
C ILE A 35 7.37 -11.60 2.38
N SER A 36 8.15 -12.47 1.73
CA SER A 36 7.75 -13.85 1.46
C SER A 36 8.22 -14.78 2.57
N ILE A 37 7.31 -15.62 3.05
CA ILE A 37 7.58 -16.60 4.10
C ILE A 37 7.08 -17.97 3.62
N THR A 38 7.94 -18.96 3.69
CA THR A 38 7.57 -20.36 3.46
C THR A 38 7.61 -21.10 4.79
N VAL A 39 6.54 -21.80 5.09
CA VAL A 39 6.41 -22.61 6.31
C VAL A 39 6.37 -24.08 5.92
N GLN A 40 7.27 -24.86 6.47
CA GLN A 40 7.32 -26.31 6.31
C GLN A 40 7.40 -26.97 7.68
N LYS A 41 6.58 -28.01 7.89
CA LYS A 41 6.53 -28.72 9.18
C LYS A 41 6.31 -27.77 10.36
N GLY A 42 5.45 -26.77 10.16
CA GLY A 42 5.12 -25.77 11.18
C GLY A 42 6.22 -24.77 11.52
N ARG A 43 7.26 -24.66 10.71
CA ARG A 43 8.39 -23.73 10.93
C ARG A 43 8.70 -22.90 9.70
N PRO A 44 9.09 -21.62 9.89
CA PRO A 44 9.53 -20.81 8.76
C PRO A 44 10.87 -21.31 8.21
N VAL A 45 10.90 -21.58 6.90
CA VAL A 45 12.12 -21.98 6.20
C VAL A 45 13.09 -20.80 6.17
N GLY A 46 14.33 -21.05 6.60
CA GLY A 46 15.35 -20.01 6.72
C GLY A 46 15.23 -19.15 7.99
N GLY A 47 14.34 -19.52 8.93
CA GLY A 47 14.16 -18.85 10.20
C GLY A 47 13.14 -17.69 10.17
N ILE A 48 13.01 -17.04 11.30
CA ILE A 48 12.10 -15.93 11.52
C ILE A 48 12.54 -14.71 10.69
N LYS A 49 11.64 -14.11 9.94
CA LYS A 49 11.90 -12.86 9.22
C LYS A 49 11.86 -11.68 10.18
N ARG A 50 12.80 -10.74 10.04
CA ARG A 50 12.87 -9.54 10.88
C ARG A 50 12.91 -8.27 10.03
N PRO A 51 11.84 -7.99 9.28
CA PRO A 51 11.80 -6.81 8.43
C PRO A 51 11.68 -5.52 9.25
N THR A 52 12.23 -4.45 8.71
CA THR A 52 12.06 -3.10 9.23
C THR A 52 11.45 -2.22 8.15
N VAL A 53 10.40 -1.52 8.49
CA VAL A 53 9.72 -0.56 7.59
C VAL A 53 9.53 0.76 8.32
N LYS A 54 9.18 1.80 7.56
CA LYS A 54 8.82 3.11 8.10
C LYS A 54 7.31 3.23 8.24
N LYS A 55 6.86 3.98 9.22
CA LYS A 55 5.46 4.36 9.36
C LYS A 55 4.91 4.91 8.04
N GLY A 56 3.75 4.43 7.64
CA GLY A 56 3.07 4.81 6.41
C GLY A 56 3.37 3.92 5.21
N GLN A 57 4.39 3.08 5.25
CA GLN A 57 4.65 2.12 4.19
C GLN A 57 3.58 1.02 4.15
N VAL A 58 3.25 0.56 2.96
CA VAL A 58 2.41 -0.61 2.76
C VAL A 58 3.27 -1.86 2.85
N VAL A 59 2.86 -2.80 3.67
CA VAL A 59 3.54 -4.08 3.88
C VAL A 59 2.66 -5.20 3.35
N ARG A 60 3.27 -6.14 2.64
CA ARG A 60 2.60 -7.34 2.14
C ARG A 60 3.38 -8.58 2.57
N PHE A 61 2.81 -9.35 3.48
CA PHE A 61 3.27 -10.69 3.76
C PHE A 61 2.63 -11.68 2.78
N VAL A 62 3.45 -12.51 2.16
CA VAL A 62 3.01 -13.62 1.32
C VAL A 62 3.48 -14.90 1.97
N ILE A 63 2.56 -15.67 2.53
CA ILE A 63 2.87 -16.84 3.36
C ILE A 63 2.43 -18.10 2.63
N HIS A 64 3.38 -18.97 2.34
CA HIS A 64 3.16 -20.31 1.83
C HIS A 64 3.29 -21.29 2.99
N THR A 65 2.21 -21.94 3.37
CA THR A 65 2.23 -22.91 4.47
C THR A 65 1.46 -24.19 4.09
N ASP A 66 1.98 -25.32 4.52
CA ASP A 66 1.34 -26.63 4.42
C ASP A 66 0.49 -26.98 5.65
N ALA A 67 0.56 -26.17 6.69
CA ALA A 67 -0.07 -26.43 7.97
C ALA A 67 -0.53 -25.13 8.65
N GLY A 68 -1.26 -25.31 9.73
CA GLY A 68 -1.75 -24.23 10.57
C GLY A 68 -3.23 -23.91 10.35
N LYS A 69 -3.88 -23.45 11.40
CA LYS A 69 -5.29 -23.09 11.37
C LYS A 69 -5.52 -21.61 11.22
N GLU A 70 -4.55 -20.81 11.61
CA GLU A 70 -4.67 -19.36 11.64
C GLU A 70 -3.31 -18.69 11.54
N ILE A 71 -3.26 -17.59 10.83
CA ILE A 71 -2.12 -16.68 10.81
C ILE A 71 -2.60 -15.36 11.39
N HIS A 72 -1.91 -14.86 12.39
CA HIS A 72 -2.28 -13.65 13.14
C HIS A 72 -1.14 -12.65 13.16
N LEU A 73 -1.44 -11.41 12.74
CA LEU A 73 -0.54 -10.27 12.91
C LEU A 73 -1.00 -9.49 14.14
N HIS A 74 -0.25 -9.62 15.23
CA HIS A 74 -0.51 -8.93 16.48
C HIS A 74 -0.39 -7.41 16.34
N GLY A 75 -1.20 -6.68 17.09
CA GLY A 75 -1.19 -5.21 17.12
C GLY A 75 -1.96 -4.55 15.97
N TYR A 76 -2.01 -5.17 14.82
CA TYR A 76 -2.85 -4.75 13.68
C TYR A 76 -4.16 -5.53 13.60
N ASP A 77 -4.31 -6.57 14.42
CA ASP A 77 -5.52 -7.38 14.53
C ASP A 77 -5.98 -8.00 13.21
N ILE A 78 -5.03 -8.52 12.45
CA ILE A 78 -5.31 -9.17 11.17
C ILE A 78 -5.14 -10.67 11.34
N GLU A 79 -6.22 -11.40 11.07
CA GLU A 79 -6.25 -12.85 11.09
C GLU A 79 -6.61 -13.39 9.72
N LYS A 80 -5.94 -14.47 9.30
CA LYS A 80 -6.22 -15.18 8.07
C LYS A 80 -6.16 -16.68 8.31
N VAL A 81 -7.07 -17.39 7.66
CA VAL A 81 -7.06 -18.86 7.66
C VAL A 81 -6.31 -19.34 6.42
N PRO A 82 -5.14 -20.00 6.57
CA PRO A 82 -4.42 -20.53 5.43
C PRO A 82 -5.18 -21.66 4.77
N ARG A 83 -5.04 -21.75 3.44
CA ARG A 83 -5.59 -22.83 2.64
C ARG A 83 -4.47 -23.55 1.90
N LYS A 84 -4.58 -24.86 1.81
CA LYS A 84 -3.61 -25.70 1.09
C LYS A 84 -3.49 -25.27 -0.36
N GLY A 85 -2.25 -25.07 -0.83
CA GLY A 85 -1.95 -24.75 -2.21
C GLY A 85 -2.19 -23.28 -2.61
N VAL A 86 -2.66 -22.45 -1.68
CA VAL A 86 -2.93 -21.03 -1.92
C VAL A 86 -2.10 -20.18 -0.96
N PRO A 87 -1.30 -19.23 -1.45
CA PRO A 87 -0.58 -18.33 -0.56
C PRO A 87 -1.55 -17.47 0.24
N THR A 88 -1.29 -17.33 1.54
CA THR A 88 -2.01 -16.40 2.40
C THR A 88 -1.36 -15.03 2.29
N VAL A 89 -2.14 -14.02 1.92
CA VAL A 89 -1.65 -12.65 1.76
C VAL A 89 -2.22 -11.76 2.85
N ILE A 90 -1.35 -11.10 3.59
CA ILE A 90 -1.71 -10.05 4.55
C ILE A 90 -1.07 -8.76 4.06
N GLN A 91 -1.91 -7.82 3.63
CA GLN A 91 -1.47 -6.50 3.21
C GLN A 91 -2.11 -5.43 4.08
N PHE A 92 -1.29 -4.51 4.57
CA PHE A 92 -1.74 -3.43 5.44
C PHE A 92 -0.80 -2.23 5.35
N THR A 93 -1.28 -1.09 5.80
CA THR A 93 -0.45 0.11 5.98
C THR A 93 0.14 0.12 7.38
N ALA A 94 1.46 0.24 7.50
CA ALA A 94 2.17 0.28 8.77
C ALA A 94 1.94 1.63 9.49
N ARG A 95 0.80 1.79 10.12
CA ARG A 95 0.38 3.06 10.75
C ARG A 95 0.89 3.24 12.16
N ILE A 96 1.22 2.15 12.83
CA ILE A 96 1.57 2.12 14.24
C ILE A 96 3.06 1.81 14.36
N PRO A 97 3.88 2.72 14.89
CA PRO A 97 5.29 2.40 15.21
C PRO A 97 5.37 1.34 16.31
N GLY A 98 6.40 0.50 16.26
CA GLY A 98 6.62 -0.55 17.25
C GLY A 98 7.10 -1.85 16.64
N ARG A 99 6.99 -2.92 17.42
CA ARG A 99 7.31 -4.28 17.00
C ARG A 99 6.05 -5.13 17.02
N PHE A 100 5.87 -5.90 15.96
CA PHE A 100 4.64 -6.66 15.72
C PHE A 100 4.99 -8.08 15.27
N GLU A 101 4.44 -9.06 15.95
CA GLU A 101 4.68 -10.46 15.66
C GLU A 101 3.64 -11.00 14.68
N LEU A 102 4.13 -11.72 13.68
CA LEU A 102 3.30 -12.51 12.77
C LEU A 102 3.45 -13.97 13.17
N GLU A 103 2.37 -14.59 13.63
CA GLU A 103 2.37 -15.93 14.17
C GLU A 103 1.46 -16.87 13.38
N LEU A 104 1.90 -18.12 13.29
CA LEU A 104 1.07 -19.26 12.90
C LEU A 104 0.54 -19.93 14.16
N HIS A 105 -0.73 -20.29 14.17
CA HIS A 105 -1.33 -21.06 15.25
C HIS A 105 -1.71 -22.47 14.80
N ARG A 106 -1.42 -23.44 15.64
CA ARG A 106 -1.73 -24.88 15.51
C ARG A 106 -1.13 -25.54 14.26
N PRO A 107 0.20 -25.75 14.24
CA PRO A 107 1.13 -25.56 15.35
C PRO A 107 1.53 -24.08 15.52
N ASP A 108 1.90 -23.69 16.73
CA ASP A 108 2.33 -22.33 17.03
C ASP A 108 3.77 -22.10 16.57
N ALA A 109 3.96 -21.08 15.78
CA ALA A 109 5.27 -20.67 15.30
C ALA A 109 5.31 -19.17 15.03
N LEU A 110 6.38 -18.52 15.50
CA LEU A 110 6.69 -17.14 15.11
C LEU A 110 7.25 -17.14 13.68
N LEU A 111 6.60 -16.43 12.78
CA LEU A 111 6.98 -16.33 11.37
C LEU A 111 7.79 -15.08 11.07
N ALA A 112 7.39 -13.95 11.65
CA ALA A 112 8.08 -12.68 11.48
C ALA A 112 7.94 -11.81 12.71
N ASP A 113 8.93 -10.95 12.89
CA ASP A 113 8.98 -9.89 13.89
C ASP A 113 9.20 -8.57 13.13
N LEU A 114 8.11 -7.87 12.87
CA LEU A 114 8.12 -6.63 12.09
C LEU A 114 8.44 -5.45 12.97
N THR A 115 9.42 -4.65 12.59
CA THR A 115 9.69 -3.35 13.19
C THR A 115 9.16 -2.23 12.31
N VAL A 116 8.30 -1.39 12.86
CA VAL A 116 7.82 -0.15 12.23
C VAL A 116 8.47 1.03 12.91
N ARG A 117 9.30 1.75 12.19
CA ARG A 117 9.96 2.97 12.70
C ARG A 117 9.05 4.19 12.52
N PRO A 118 9.15 5.16 13.42
CA PRO A 118 8.45 6.44 13.27
C PRO A 118 8.72 7.15 11.96
#